data_3978291e254a2de3909b34dbd6917e4a
#
_entry.id   3978291e254a2de3909b34dbd6917e4a
#
_cell.length_a   1.000
_cell.length_b   1.000
_cell.length_c   1.000
_cell.angle_alpha   90.00
_cell.angle_beta   90.00
_cell.angle_gamma   90.00
#
_symmetry.space_group_name_H-M   'P 1'
#
loop_
_entity.id
_entity.type
_entity.pdbx_description
1 polymer ?
#
loop_
_entity_poly.entity_id
_entity_poly.type
_entity_poly.pdbx_seq_one_letter_code
_entity_poly.pdbx_strand_id
1 'polypeptide(L)'
;VIIPVVRTLPRLEDTLVSVLEYGPDNCQVIVVLDQPYSDPYGLEGEITFIRAGEGLQLARALNLGCRAASGEWIHFLPCGNLVARNWAENALAHATDWRIGVIVPLTVDARDESRILAAGMGYDNAGRLVHLQRGVSLEGTTLAHRSRVLPHFSGAFFRRDTLLALGGADESLGDGWVLADVTLQFFRAGFVSVLEPTCVVRGDPALEPVGYDYAAARDAERFFWRWSDRRGSTILRHLALLTGQTLAALPRGQLWPHVAGRLAGWRGSAATGLVKNNGTLRSAIRQNTCDRSPPEASYIAKAG
;
A
#
# COMPACT_ATOMS: atom_id res chain seq x y z
N VAL A 1 10.08 8.47 4.81
CA VAL A 1 9.06 7.56 5.35
C VAL A 1 7.83 8.37 5.76
N ILE A 2 6.64 7.87 5.49
CA ILE A 2 5.37 8.43 5.95
C ILE A 2 4.75 7.45 6.92
N ILE A 3 4.56 7.85 8.18
CA ILE A 3 3.99 7.03 9.25
C ILE A 3 2.60 7.58 9.59
N PRO A 4 1.51 6.99 9.06
CA PRO A 4 0.16 7.34 9.48
C PRO A 4 -0.15 6.74 10.85
N VAL A 5 -0.61 7.56 11.77
CA VAL A 5 -1.07 7.16 13.10
C VAL A 5 -2.58 7.25 13.12
N VAL A 6 -3.24 6.13 12.86
CA VAL A 6 -4.70 6.01 12.84
C VAL A 6 -5.12 5.10 13.97
N ARG A 7 -5.53 5.67 15.10
CA ARG A 7 -5.91 4.92 16.33
C ARG A 7 -4.82 3.99 16.88
N THR A 8 -3.56 4.24 16.52
CA THR A 8 -2.40 3.38 16.87
C THR A 8 -1.32 4.14 17.64
N LEU A 9 -1.66 5.33 18.21
CA LEU A 9 -0.69 6.20 18.89
C LEU A 9 0.21 5.48 19.92
N PRO A 10 -0.28 4.53 20.74
CA PRO A 10 0.57 3.82 21.70
C PRO A 10 1.70 2.99 21.08
N ARG A 11 1.67 2.77 19.76
CA ARG A 11 2.71 2.02 19.01
C ARG A 11 3.62 2.91 18.19
N LEU A 12 3.45 4.23 18.27
CA LEU A 12 4.22 5.18 17.46
C LEU A 12 5.72 5.12 17.79
N GLU A 13 6.05 5.07 19.08
CA GLU A 13 7.44 5.08 19.55
C GLU A 13 8.21 3.87 19.02
N ASP A 14 7.66 2.66 19.09
CA ASP A 14 8.29 1.46 18.55
C ASP A 14 8.55 1.59 17.03
N THR A 15 7.58 2.12 16.29
CA THR A 15 7.73 2.34 14.85
C THR A 15 8.82 3.37 14.57
N LEU A 16 8.83 4.49 15.29
CA LEU A 16 9.85 5.53 15.15
C LEU A 16 11.25 5.01 15.48
N VAL A 17 11.40 4.30 16.58
CA VAL A 17 12.68 3.69 16.97
C VAL A 17 13.21 2.81 15.84
N SER A 18 12.38 1.93 15.26
CA SER A 18 12.82 1.05 14.18
C SER A 18 13.25 1.83 12.92
N VAL A 19 12.54 2.92 12.58
CA VAL A 19 12.87 3.75 11.41
C VAL A 19 14.12 4.58 11.64
N LEU A 20 14.29 5.15 12.82
CA LEU A 20 15.46 5.98 13.15
C LEU A 20 16.74 5.13 13.34
N GLU A 21 16.60 3.91 13.90
CA GLU A 21 17.75 3.01 14.11
C GLU A 21 18.25 2.40 12.78
N TYR A 22 17.37 2.06 11.86
CA TYR A 22 17.71 1.33 10.63
C TYR A 22 17.56 2.15 9.36
N GLY A 23 17.12 3.40 9.47
CA GLY A 23 16.94 4.27 8.31
C GLY A 23 18.27 4.79 7.75
N PRO A 24 18.31 5.13 6.44
CA PRO A 24 19.48 5.80 5.86
C PRO A 24 19.62 7.23 6.41
N ASP A 25 20.84 7.76 6.44
CA ASP A 25 21.17 9.09 6.99
C ASP A 25 20.31 10.25 6.43
N ASN A 26 19.86 10.15 5.18
CA ASN A 26 19.04 11.15 4.51
C ASN A 26 17.54 10.83 4.52
N CYS A 27 17.08 10.04 5.50
CA CYS A 27 15.70 9.63 5.60
C CYS A 27 14.83 10.75 6.19
N GLN A 28 13.95 11.34 5.37
CA GLN A 28 12.92 12.24 5.89
C GLN A 28 11.81 11.42 6.54
N VAL A 29 11.48 11.68 7.80
CA VAL A 29 10.40 11.02 8.54
C VAL A 29 9.25 11.99 8.71
N ILE A 30 8.05 11.59 8.27
CA ILE A 30 6.81 12.37 8.35
C ILE A 30 5.78 11.54 9.10
N VAL A 31 5.31 12.04 10.23
CA VAL A 31 4.26 11.41 11.04
C VAL A 31 2.96 12.16 10.82
N VAL A 32 1.90 11.45 10.41
CA VAL A 32 0.57 12.04 10.22
C VAL A 32 -0.36 11.55 11.32
N LEU A 33 -0.81 12.46 12.18
CA LEU A 33 -1.49 12.18 13.44
C LEU A 33 -3.00 12.43 13.36
N ASP A 34 -3.79 11.49 13.87
CA ASP A 34 -5.25 11.63 14.06
C ASP A 34 -5.62 12.32 15.38
N GLN A 35 -4.69 12.39 16.33
CA GLN A 35 -4.90 12.97 17.66
C GLN A 35 -3.64 13.72 18.12
N PRO A 36 -3.75 14.57 19.16
CA PRO A 36 -2.60 15.26 19.73
C PRO A 36 -1.55 14.28 20.22
N TYR A 37 -0.30 14.57 19.91
CA TYR A 37 0.87 13.89 20.42
C TYR A 37 1.78 14.89 21.11
N SER A 38 2.15 14.62 22.34
CA SER A 38 3.19 15.40 23.03
C SER A 38 4.51 14.68 22.76
N ASP A 39 5.39 15.30 22.02
CA ASP A 39 6.70 14.76 21.69
C ASP A 39 7.59 14.69 22.98
N PRO A 40 7.73 13.50 23.60
CA PRO A 40 8.49 13.39 24.86
C PRO A 40 9.98 13.41 24.64
N TYR A 41 10.45 13.26 23.40
CA TYR A 41 11.86 13.15 23.05
C TYR A 41 12.41 14.39 22.35
N GLY A 42 11.58 15.40 22.07
CA GLY A 42 12.00 16.64 21.40
C GLY A 42 12.39 16.45 19.93
N LEU A 43 11.72 15.56 19.22
CA LEU A 43 12.04 15.19 17.83
C LEU A 43 11.52 16.20 16.79
N GLU A 44 10.86 17.28 17.20
CA GLU A 44 10.33 18.37 16.33
C GLU A 44 11.45 19.08 15.55
N GLY A 45 12.48 18.67 15.21
CA GLY A 45 13.52 19.22 14.34
C GLY A 45 14.01 18.18 13.34
N GLU A 46 13.81 16.92 13.70
CA GLU A 46 14.24 15.77 12.91
C GLU A 46 13.05 15.11 12.21
N ILE A 47 11.88 15.16 12.83
CA ILE A 47 10.63 14.55 12.34
C ILE A 47 9.60 15.64 12.01
N THR A 48 8.96 15.51 10.88
CA THR A 48 7.82 16.37 10.50
C THR A 48 6.52 15.79 11.03
N PHE A 49 5.88 16.45 12.00
CA PHE A 49 4.56 16.06 12.50
C PHE A 49 3.45 16.84 11.79
N ILE A 50 2.50 16.11 11.17
CA ILE A 50 1.31 16.68 10.53
C ILE A 50 0.08 16.29 11.34
N ARG A 51 -0.63 17.27 11.90
CA ARG A 51 -1.89 17.06 12.62
C ARG A 51 -3.05 17.10 11.64
N ALA A 52 -3.64 15.96 11.35
CA ALA A 52 -4.76 15.83 10.39
C ALA A 52 -6.15 15.88 11.07
N GLY A 53 -6.19 15.69 12.40
CA GLY A 53 -7.42 15.67 13.19
C GLY A 53 -8.12 14.31 13.24
N GLU A 54 -9.17 14.24 14.05
CA GLU A 54 -9.96 13.02 14.25
C GLU A 54 -10.56 12.50 12.92
N GLY A 55 -10.74 11.18 12.86
CA GLY A 55 -11.29 10.52 11.67
C GLY A 55 -10.30 10.39 10.52
N LEU A 56 -9.00 10.55 10.78
CA LEU A 56 -7.95 10.30 9.79
C LEU A 56 -8.08 8.88 9.23
N GLN A 57 -8.01 8.78 7.91
CA GLN A 57 -7.93 7.52 7.16
C GLN A 57 -6.57 7.40 6.49
N LEU A 58 -6.13 6.16 6.21
CA LEU A 58 -4.82 5.90 5.59
C LEU A 58 -4.65 6.61 4.25
N ALA A 59 -5.71 6.70 3.43
CA ALA A 59 -5.67 7.40 2.15
C ALA A 59 -5.35 8.89 2.31
N ARG A 60 -6.02 9.57 3.25
CA ARG A 60 -5.77 10.98 3.55
C ARG A 60 -4.37 11.19 4.14
N ALA A 61 -3.94 10.28 5.02
CA ALA A 61 -2.59 10.34 5.59
C ALA A 61 -1.50 10.19 4.52
N LEU A 62 -1.67 9.24 3.58
CA LEU A 62 -0.78 9.09 2.45
C LEU A 62 -0.73 10.36 1.59
N ASN A 63 -1.88 10.96 1.29
CA ASN A 63 -1.94 12.18 0.48
C ASN A 63 -1.27 13.38 1.17
N LEU A 64 -1.51 13.55 2.48
CA LEU A 64 -0.88 14.63 3.26
C LEU A 64 0.64 14.43 3.34
N GLY A 65 1.08 13.23 3.71
CA GLY A 65 2.50 12.91 3.80
C GLY A 65 3.22 13.01 2.46
N CYS A 66 2.58 12.55 1.37
CA CYS A 66 3.15 12.62 0.03
C CYS A 66 3.38 14.06 -0.44
N ARG A 67 2.48 14.98 -0.11
CA ARG A 67 2.66 16.41 -0.41
C ARG A 67 3.78 17.06 0.40
N ALA A 68 3.97 16.65 1.64
CA ALA A 68 5.02 17.16 2.53
C ALA A 68 6.39 16.52 2.28
N ALA A 69 6.43 15.34 1.66
CA ALA A 69 7.66 14.65 1.37
C ALA A 69 8.48 15.35 0.28
N SER A 70 9.80 15.30 0.39
CA SER A 70 10.77 15.79 -0.61
C SER A 70 11.49 14.66 -1.35
N GLY A 71 11.48 13.43 -0.81
CA GLY A 71 12.16 12.27 -1.38
C GLY A 71 11.52 11.79 -2.68
N GLU A 72 12.32 11.19 -3.57
CA GLU A 72 11.84 10.57 -4.82
C GLU A 72 10.97 9.35 -4.55
N TRP A 73 11.32 8.57 -3.55
CA TRP A 73 10.58 7.42 -3.08
C TRP A 73 9.96 7.66 -1.71
N ILE A 74 8.75 7.19 -1.54
CA ILE A 74 8.00 7.24 -0.30
C ILE A 74 7.83 5.82 0.20
N HIS A 75 8.27 5.53 1.42
CA HIS A 75 7.81 4.35 2.15
C HIS A 75 6.61 4.75 3.00
N PHE A 76 5.44 4.26 2.67
CA PHE A 76 4.24 4.38 3.49
C PHE A 76 4.21 3.22 4.47
N LEU A 77 4.49 3.50 5.74
CA LEU A 77 4.62 2.53 6.83
C LEU A 77 3.57 2.81 7.91
N PRO A 78 2.40 2.16 7.91
CA PRO A 78 1.40 2.35 8.96
C PRO A 78 1.96 2.05 10.34
N CYS A 79 1.68 2.94 11.30
CA CYS A 79 2.12 2.88 12.69
C CYS A 79 1.78 1.51 13.31
N GLY A 80 2.72 0.95 14.06
CA GLY A 80 2.66 -0.39 14.65
C GLY A 80 3.34 -1.47 13.81
N ASN A 81 3.83 -1.12 12.61
CA ASN A 81 4.73 -1.96 11.84
C ASN A 81 6.17 -1.51 12.05
N LEU A 82 7.11 -2.45 12.06
CA LEU A 82 8.52 -2.20 12.32
C LEU A 82 9.35 -2.56 11.11
N VAL A 83 10.39 -1.80 10.82
CA VAL A 83 11.33 -2.13 9.73
C VAL A 83 12.52 -2.92 10.24
N ALA A 84 13.09 -3.78 9.40
CA ALA A 84 14.31 -4.50 9.71
C ALA A 84 15.55 -3.74 9.18
N ARG A 85 16.75 -4.15 9.60
CA ARG A 85 18.01 -3.57 9.10
C ARG A 85 18.09 -3.65 7.56
N ASN A 86 18.63 -2.62 6.93
CA ASN A 86 18.83 -2.50 5.48
C ASN A 86 17.52 -2.55 4.65
N TRP A 87 16.38 -2.34 5.27
CA TRP A 87 15.08 -2.40 4.59
C TRP A 87 14.97 -1.39 3.43
N ALA A 88 15.46 -0.17 3.65
CA ALA A 88 15.38 0.90 2.65
C ALA A 88 16.38 0.66 1.51
N GLU A 89 17.61 0.30 1.81
CA GLU A 89 18.66 0.01 0.83
C GLU A 89 18.25 -1.14 -0.09
N ASN A 90 17.73 -2.22 0.49
CA ASN A 90 17.23 -3.37 -0.25
C ASN A 90 16.08 -2.99 -1.19
N ALA A 91 15.12 -2.20 -0.70
CA ALA A 91 14.05 -1.71 -1.55
C ALA A 91 14.58 -0.80 -2.66
N LEU A 92 15.40 0.19 -2.32
CA LEU A 92 15.88 1.20 -3.25
C LEU A 92 16.90 0.66 -4.28
N ALA A 93 17.40 -0.57 -4.13
CA ALA A 93 18.15 -1.26 -5.18
C ALA A 93 17.37 -1.36 -6.50
N HIS A 94 16.04 -1.35 -6.43
CA HIS A 94 15.16 -1.34 -7.60
C HIS A 94 14.88 0.06 -8.18
N ALA A 95 15.34 1.14 -7.53
CA ALA A 95 15.00 2.51 -7.90
C ALA A 95 15.51 2.91 -9.29
N THR A 96 16.57 2.27 -9.79
CA THR A 96 17.15 2.51 -11.11
C THR A 96 16.29 2.02 -12.28
N ASP A 97 15.41 1.03 -12.06
CA ASP A 97 14.46 0.60 -13.08
C ASP A 97 13.24 1.53 -13.10
N TRP A 98 13.19 2.39 -14.12
CA TRP A 98 12.09 3.35 -14.28
C TRP A 98 10.70 2.72 -14.42
N ARG A 99 10.61 1.44 -14.82
CA ARG A 99 9.35 0.72 -14.97
C ARG A 99 8.75 0.35 -13.60
N ILE A 100 9.58 0.28 -12.56
CA ILE A 100 9.14 -0.04 -11.21
C ILE A 100 8.60 1.23 -10.57
N GLY A 101 7.32 1.23 -10.26
CA GLY A 101 6.63 2.32 -9.56
C GLY A 101 6.31 2.01 -8.11
N VAL A 102 6.27 0.70 -7.77
CA VAL A 102 5.93 0.22 -6.44
C VAL A 102 6.89 -0.88 -6.02
N ILE A 103 7.43 -0.80 -4.78
CA ILE A 103 8.23 -1.88 -4.21
C ILE A 103 7.49 -2.41 -2.98
N VAL A 104 7.29 -3.71 -2.96
CA VAL A 104 6.52 -4.41 -1.93
C VAL A 104 7.47 -5.14 -1.00
N PRO A 105 7.52 -4.77 0.28
CA PRO A 105 8.30 -5.49 1.28
C PRO A 105 7.77 -6.90 1.52
N LEU A 106 8.64 -7.80 1.95
CA LEU A 106 8.23 -9.02 2.61
C LEU A 106 7.72 -8.67 4.01
N THR A 107 6.50 -9.07 4.33
CA THR A 107 5.97 -8.89 5.68
C THR A 107 6.05 -10.19 6.46
N VAL A 108 6.71 -10.16 7.60
CA VAL A 108 6.77 -11.27 8.57
C VAL A 108 5.89 -10.95 9.78
N ASP A 109 5.46 -11.98 10.51
CA ASP A 109 4.68 -11.79 11.74
C ASP A 109 5.57 -11.20 12.84
N ALA A 110 5.20 -10.07 13.41
CA ALA A 110 5.97 -9.42 14.49
C ALA A 110 6.05 -10.27 15.77
N ARG A 111 5.17 -11.27 15.94
CA ARG A 111 5.17 -12.19 17.08
C ARG A 111 6.02 -13.43 16.84
N ASP A 112 6.19 -13.82 15.58
CA ASP A 112 6.97 -14.98 15.14
C ASP A 112 7.62 -14.66 13.78
N GLU A 113 8.77 -14.02 13.81
CA GLU A 113 9.50 -13.59 12.62
C GLU A 113 9.92 -14.74 11.69
N SER A 114 9.83 -15.99 12.15
CA SER A 114 10.01 -17.16 11.31
C SER A 114 8.86 -17.42 10.33
N ARG A 115 7.73 -16.72 10.49
CA ARG A 115 6.52 -16.89 9.67
C ARG A 115 6.27 -15.71 8.76
N ILE A 116 5.99 -16.01 7.51
CA ILE A 116 5.56 -15.04 6.53
C ILE A 116 4.11 -14.64 6.82
N LEU A 117 3.87 -13.34 7.02
CA LEU A 117 2.53 -12.77 7.09
C LEU A 117 1.99 -12.49 5.67
N ALA A 118 2.83 -11.94 4.81
CA ALA A 118 2.54 -11.79 3.38
C ALA A 118 3.82 -11.59 2.54
N ALA A 119 3.95 -12.32 1.45
CA ALA A 119 4.88 -12.04 0.37
C ALA A 119 4.17 -11.25 -0.74
N GLY A 120 3.59 -10.11 -0.36
CA GLY A 120 2.63 -9.35 -1.14
C GLY A 120 1.23 -9.97 -1.13
N MET A 121 0.34 -9.35 -1.90
CA MET A 121 -1.05 -9.79 -2.05
C MET A 121 -1.41 -9.96 -3.52
N GLY A 122 -2.35 -10.85 -3.78
CA GLY A 122 -3.03 -11.01 -5.06
C GLY A 122 -4.46 -10.46 -4.99
N TYR A 123 -5.02 -10.13 -6.15
CA TYR A 123 -6.44 -9.83 -6.31
C TYR A 123 -7.06 -10.84 -7.26
N ASP A 124 -8.00 -11.62 -6.77
CA ASP A 124 -8.61 -12.68 -7.57
C ASP A 124 -9.79 -12.19 -8.42
N ASN A 125 -10.18 -12.98 -9.40
CA ASN A 125 -11.29 -12.65 -10.31
C ASN A 125 -12.68 -12.67 -9.62
N ALA A 126 -12.75 -13.09 -8.36
CA ALA A 126 -13.98 -12.99 -7.57
C ALA A 126 -14.05 -11.66 -6.78
N GLY A 127 -12.95 -10.94 -6.67
CA GLY A 127 -12.89 -9.66 -5.97
C GLY A 127 -12.33 -9.75 -4.55
N ARG A 128 -11.47 -10.75 -4.26
CA ARG A 128 -10.80 -10.88 -2.95
C ARG A 128 -9.34 -10.47 -3.03
N LEU A 129 -8.88 -9.79 -2.00
CA LEU A 129 -7.46 -9.69 -1.70
C LEU A 129 -7.02 -10.99 -1.01
N VAL A 130 -5.93 -11.58 -1.51
CA VAL A 130 -5.40 -12.87 -1.03
C VAL A 130 -3.95 -12.67 -0.64
N HIS A 131 -3.60 -13.00 0.60
CA HIS A 131 -2.21 -12.95 1.07
C HIS A 131 -1.41 -14.08 0.41
N LEU A 132 -0.28 -13.72 -0.18
CA LEU A 132 0.61 -14.69 -0.78
C LEU A 132 1.56 -15.25 0.30
N GLN A 133 1.76 -16.56 0.31
CA GLN A 133 2.65 -17.28 1.23
C GLN A 133 2.33 -17.12 2.73
N ARG A 134 1.12 -16.68 3.11
CA ARG A 134 0.74 -16.51 4.52
C ARG A 134 0.90 -17.81 5.32
N GLY A 135 1.56 -17.71 6.49
CA GLY A 135 1.79 -18.80 7.42
C GLY A 135 2.91 -19.78 7.02
N VAL A 136 3.54 -19.57 5.85
CA VAL A 136 4.70 -20.35 5.44
C VAL A 136 5.90 -19.95 6.29
N SER A 137 6.74 -20.94 6.67
CA SER A 137 8.01 -20.68 7.34
C SER A 137 8.97 -19.97 6.41
N LEU A 138 9.61 -18.92 6.92
CA LEU A 138 10.66 -18.20 6.19
C LEU A 138 11.91 -19.10 6.04
N GLU A 139 12.16 -19.94 7.04
CA GLU A 139 13.29 -20.85 7.05
C GLU A 139 13.11 -21.93 5.98
N GLY A 140 14.13 -22.10 5.14
CA GLY A 140 14.10 -23.04 4.01
C GLY A 140 13.23 -22.63 2.81
N THR A 141 12.57 -21.44 2.87
CA THR A 141 11.78 -20.95 1.76
C THR A 141 12.58 -19.98 0.91
N THR A 142 12.78 -20.30 -0.36
CA THR A 142 13.37 -19.38 -1.34
C THR A 142 12.26 -18.52 -1.94
N LEU A 143 12.26 -17.24 -1.61
CA LEU A 143 11.37 -16.25 -2.22
C LEU A 143 12.08 -15.61 -3.40
N ALA A 144 11.49 -15.71 -4.58
CA ALA A 144 11.95 -14.98 -5.75
C ALA A 144 11.31 -13.61 -5.84
N HIS A 145 12.01 -12.67 -6.47
CA HIS A 145 11.38 -11.40 -6.88
C HIS A 145 10.16 -11.69 -7.74
N ARG A 146 9.04 -11.13 -7.37
CA ARG A 146 7.77 -11.35 -8.06
C ARG A 146 7.22 -10.02 -8.53
N SER A 147 6.94 -9.91 -9.80
CA SER A 147 6.32 -8.71 -10.37
C SER A 147 4.80 -8.75 -10.29
N ARG A 148 4.18 -7.56 -10.33
CA ARG A 148 2.73 -7.36 -10.34
C ARG A 148 2.01 -7.93 -9.11
N VAL A 149 2.64 -7.78 -7.94
CA VAL A 149 2.03 -8.07 -6.64
C VAL A 149 1.45 -6.79 -6.03
N LEU A 150 0.40 -6.92 -5.25
CA LEU A 150 -0.16 -5.83 -4.45
C LEU A 150 0.53 -5.80 -3.08
N PRO A 151 0.72 -4.62 -2.49
CA PRO A 151 1.26 -4.50 -1.13
C PRO A 151 0.33 -5.08 -0.08
N HIS A 152 0.92 -5.57 1.00
CA HIS A 152 0.24 -5.85 2.25
C HIS A 152 -0.07 -4.54 3.00
N PHE A 153 -0.98 -4.58 3.96
CA PHE A 153 -1.39 -3.43 4.78
C PHE A 153 -0.26 -2.84 5.64
N SER A 154 0.82 -3.61 5.83
CA SER A 154 2.02 -3.16 6.57
C SER A 154 2.84 -2.09 5.86
N GLY A 155 2.61 -1.85 4.57
CA GLY A 155 3.23 -0.75 3.86
C GLY A 155 3.80 -1.11 2.49
N ALA A 156 4.29 -0.09 1.79
CA ALA A 156 4.95 -0.21 0.50
C ALA A 156 5.73 1.06 0.16
N PHE A 157 6.65 0.93 -0.81
CA PHE A 157 7.33 2.06 -1.41
C PHE A 157 6.62 2.48 -2.70
N PHE A 158 6.52 3.78 -2.92
CA PHE A 158 5.91 4.38 -4.10
C PHE A 158 6.82 5.47 -4.68
N ARG A 159 6.88 5.58 -6.00
CA ARG A 159 7.46 6.78 -6.63
C ARG A 159 6.56 7.98 -6.35
N ARG A 160 7.10 8.96 -5.60
CA ARG A 160 6.35 10.12 -5.13
C ARG A 160 5.71 10.91 -6.26
N ASP A 161 6.50 11.34 -7.23
CA ASP A 161 6.02 12.20 -8.33
C ASP A 161 4.95 11.49 -9.17
N THR A 162 5.10 10.17 -9.36
CA THR A 162 4.08 9.36 -10.04
C THR A 162 2.80 9.30 -9.23
N LEU A 163 2.89 9.06 -7.92
CA LEU A 163 1.73 9.03 -7.04
C LEU A 163 0.97 10.36 -7.05
N LEU A 164 1.68 11.49 -6.99
CA LEU A 164 1.09 12.83 -7.10
C LEU A 164 0.44 13.07 -8.46
N ALA A 165 1.11 12.68 -9.55
CA ALA A 165 0.58 12.81 -10.92
C ALA A 165 -0.67 11.96 -11.17
N LEU A 166 -0.80 10.81 -10.48
CA LEU A 166 -1.99 9.95 -10.52
C LEU A 166 -3.16 10.50 -9.68
N GLY A 167 -2.95 11.58 -8.92
CA GLY A 167 -3.95 12.21 -8.08
C GLY A 167 -3.97 11.70 -6.63
N GLY A 168 -3.02 10.86 -6.25
CA GLY A 168 -2.92 10.29 -4.90
C GLY A 168 -3.88 9.14 -4.65
N ALA A 169 -4.10 8.85 -3.37
CA ALA A 169 -5.02 7.82 -2.91
C ALA A 169 -6.47 8.34 -2.86
N ASP A 170 -7.43 7.47 -3.16
CA ASP A 170 -8.87 7.78 -3.08
C ASP A 170 -9.32 7.77 -1.61
N GLU A 171 -9.58 8.96 -1.06
CA GLU A 171 -10.00 9.14 0.34
C GLU A 171 -11.42 8.59 0.63
N SER A 172 -12.15 8.16 -0.38
CA SER A 172 -13.46 7.53 -0.21
C SER A 172 -13.39 6.01 0.06
N LEU A 173 -12.21 5.40 -0.12
CA LEU A 173 -11.97 3.98 0.13
C LEU A 173 -11.50 3.74 1.57
N GLY A 174 -11.99 2.67 2.16
CA GLY A 174 -11.53 2.23 3.48
C GLY A 174 -10.07 1.73 3.48
N ASP A 175 -9.46 1.80 4.64
CA ASP A 175 -8.03 1.59 4.88
C ASP A 175 -7.49 0.28 4.28
N GLY A 176 -8.28 -0.80 4.28
CA GLY A 176 -7.88 -2.10 3.73
C GLY A 176 -7.70 -2.14 2.21
N TRP A 177 -8.08 -1.09 1.48
CA TRP A 177 -8.04 -1.08 0.02
C TRP A 177 -7.07 -0.04 -0.56
N VAL A 178 -6.58 0.89 0.28
CA VAL A 178 -5.78 2.05 -0.16
C VAL A 178 -4.55 1.64 -0.94
N LEU A 179 -3.70 0.78 -0.38
CA LEU A 179 -2.44 0.39 -1.02
C LEU A 179 -2.67 -0.43 -2.29
N ALA A 180 -3.70 -1.29 -2.29
CA ALA A 180 -4.09 -2.04 -3.47
C ALA A 180 -4.61 -1.12 -4.58
N ASP A 181 -5.47 -0.15 -4.24
CA ASP A 181 -6.01 0.81 -5.20
C ASP A 181 -4.91 1.66 -5.84
N VAL A 182 -4.03 2.23 -5.03
CA VAL A 182 -2.89 3.00 -5.52
C VAL A 182 -2.02 2.15 -6.44
N THR A 183 -1.70 0.90 -6.05
CA THR A 183 -0.86 0.03 -6.89
C THR A 183 -1.53 -0.29 -8.23
N LEU A 184 -2.84 -0.52 -8.25
CA LEU A 184 -3.57 -0.75 -9.49
C LEU A 184 -3.64 0.51 -10.37
N GLN A 185 -3.63 1.72 -9.79
CA GLN A 185 -3.47 2.97 -10.54
C GLN A 185 -2.09 3.02 -11.24
N PHE A 186 -1.01 2.65 -10.54
CA PHE A 186 0.32 2.51 -11.13
C PHE A 186 0.33 1.50 -12.29
N PHE A 187 -0.33 0.34 -12.14
CA PHE A 187 -0.43 -0.63 -13.25
C PHE A 187 -1.17 -0.07 -14.46
N ARG A 188 -2.24 0.71 -14.26
CA ARG A 188 -2.94 1.40 -15.36
C ARG A 188 -2.05 2.43 -16.05
N ALA A 189 -1.18 3.09 -15.32
CA ALA A 189 -0.21 4.04 -15.87
C ALA A 189 0.95 3.36 -16.60
N GLY A 190 1.08 2.02 -16.50
CA GLY A 190 2.10 1.24 -17.20
C GLY A 190 3.31 0.88 -16.35
N PHE A 191 3.30 1.22 -15.06
CA PHE A 191 4.32 0.80 -14.11
C PHE A 191 4.07 -0.63 -13.62
N VAL A 192 5.08 -1.21 -12.99
CA VAL A 192 5.00 -2.52 -12.33
C VAL A 192 5.34 -2.38 -10.84
N SER A 193 4.86 -3.32 -10.05
CA SER A 193 5.35 -3.53 -8.69
C SER A 193 6.34 -4.69 -8.66
N VAL A 194 7.21 -4.71 -7.68
CA VAL A 194 8.12 -5.81 -7.40
C VAL A 194 8.10 -6.17 -5.93
N LEU A 195 8.01 -7.46 -5.62
CA LEU A 195 8.29 -7.97 -4.29
C LEU A 195 9.81 -8.00 -4.08
N GLU A 196 10.28 -7.35 -3.01
CA GLU A 196 11.66 -7.44 -2.57
C GLU A 196 11.73 -8.27 -1.27
N PRO A 197 12.16 -9.54 -1.36
CA PRO A 197 12.16 -10.43 -0.19
C PRO A 197 13.15 -10.05 0.90
N THR A 198 14.19 -9.29 0.58
CA THR A 198 15.19 -8.84 1.55
C THR A 198 14.82 -7.52 2.23
N CYS A 199 13.82 -6.81 1.70
CA CYS A 199 13.19 -5.68 2.36
C CYS A 199 12.12 -6.20 3.31
N VAL A 200 12.45 -6.34 4.60
CA VAL A 200 11.57 -6.96 5.59
C VAL A 200 10.88 -5.93 6.46
N VAL A 201 9.57 -6.08 6.60
CA VAL A 201 8.72 -5.35 7.55
C VAL A 201 8.06 -6.36 8.49
N ARG A 202 8.13 -6.10 9.80
CA ARG A 202 7.44 -6.87 10.83
C ARG A 202 6.05 -6.29 11.03
N GLY A 203 5.02 -7.03 10.64
CA GLY A 203 3.62 -6.63 10.71
C GLY A 203 2.90 -7.30 11.85
N ASP A 204 2.02 -6.56 12.55
CA ASP A 204 1.12 -7.17 13.53
C ASP A 204 -0.20 -7.59 12.84
N PRO A 205 -0.53 -8.89 12.82
CA PRO A 205 -1.82 -9.36 12.27
C PRO A 205 -3.05 -8.70 12.89
N ALA A 206 -2.94 -8.18 14.11
CA ALA A 206 -4.04 -7.47 14.79
C ALA A 206 -4.35 -6.10 14.18
N LEU A 207 -3.44 -5.53 13.40
CA LEU A 207 -3.63 -4.27 12.69
C LEU A 207 -4.24 -4.45 11.30
N GLU A 208 -4.39 -5.69 10.83
CA GLU A 208 -5.03 -5.92 9.53
C GLU A 208 -6.51 -5.49 9.59
N PRO A 209 -6.97 -4.73 8.58
CA PRO A 209 -8.38 -4.35 8.50
C PRO A 209 -9.22 -5.58 8.17
N VAL A 210 -9.82 -6.15 9.20
CA VAL A 210 -10.71 -7.32 9.09
C VAL A 210 -12.12 -6.87 9.42
N GLY A 211 -13.07 -7.15 8.53
CA GLY A 211 -14.47 -6.82 8.83
C GLY A 211 -15.46 -7.43 7.84
N TYR A 212 -16.62 -7.78 8.39
CA TYR A 212 -17.85 -8.09 7.66
C TYR A 212 -18.89 -6.99 7.89
N ASP A 213 -18.45 -5.85 8.43
CA ASP A 213 -19.32 -4.71 8.70
C ASP A 213 -19.76 -3.99 7.42
N TYR A 214 -20.60 -2.98 7.60
CA TYR A 214 -21.12 -2.18 6.49
C TYR A 214 -20.01 -1.50 5.68
N ALA A 215 -19.01 -0.93 6.34
CA ALA A 215 -17.95 -0.18 5.69
C ALA A 215 -17.04 -1.10 4.86
N ALA A 216 -16.59 -2.21 5.45
CA ALA A 216 -15.76 -3.20 4.76
C ALA A 216 -16.50 -3.80 3.53
N ALA A 217 -17.79 -4.11 3.67
CA ALA A 217 -18.60 -4.63 2.57
C ALA A 217 -18.79 -3.61 1.45
N ARG A 218 -19.08 -2.35 1.81
CA ARG A 218 -19.24 -1.24 0.87
C ARG A 218 -17.97 -1.02 0.04
N ASP A 219 -16.82 -0.97 0.72
CA ASP A 219 -15.56 -0.62 0.08
C ASP A 219 -15.03 -1.77 -0.78
N ALA A 220 -15.23 -3.02 -0.36
CA ALA A 220 -14.95 -4.18 -1.19
C ALA A 220 -15.76 -4.18 -2.50
N GLU A 221 -17.04 -3.80 -2.42
CA GLU A 221 -17.91 -3.72 -3.60
C GLU A 221 -17.48 -2.58 -4.52
N ARG A 222 -17.20 -1.38 -3.98
CA ARG A 222 -16.67 -0.25 -4.74
C ARG A 222 -15.37 -0.62 -5.46
N PHE A 223 -14.45 -1.28 -4.75
CA PHE A 223 -13.19 -1.72 -5.30
C PHE A 223 -13.39 -2.73 -6.44
N PHE A 224 -14.26 -3.72 -6.26
CA PHE A 224 -14.59 -4.69 -7.31
C PHE A 224 -15.08 -4.00 -8.59
N TRP A 225 -16.09 -3.14 -8.51
CA TRP A 225 -16.64 -2.47 -9.67
C TRP A 225 -15.69 -1.48 -10.34
N ARG A 226 -14.75 -0.94 -9.60
CA ARG A 226 -13.70 -0.05 -10.12
C ARG A 226 -12.65 -0.80 -10.92
N TRP A 227 -12.26 -2.01 -10.50
CA TRP A 227 -11.12 -2.72 -11.04
C TRP A 227 -11.45 -3.99 -11.82
N SER A 228 -12.66 -4.52 -11.75
CA SER A 228 -13.08 -5.71 -12.49
C SER A 228 -13.16 -5.45 -13.99
N ASP A 229 -12.89 -6.49 -14.78
CA ASP A 229 -13.03 -6.47 -16.23
C ASP A 229 -14.50 -6.58 -16.71
N ARG A 230 -15.44 -6.73 -15.76
CA ARG A 230 -16.89 -6.85 -15.97
C ARG A 230 -17.31 -7.97 -16.96
N ARG A 231 -16.46 -8.96 -17.18
CA ARG A 231 -16.84 -10.14 -17.97
C ARG A 231 -17.89 -10.96 -17.22
N GLY A 232 -18.77 -11.64 -17.95
CA GLY A 232 -19.83 -12.45 -17.34
C GLY A 232 -19.30 -13.50 -16.35
N SER A 233 -18.17 -14.15 -16.67
CA SER A 233 -17.52 -15.11 -15.78
C SER A 233 -16.99 -14.49 -14.49
N THR A 234 -16.47 -13.25 -14.56
CA THR A 234 -15.98 -12.49 -13.39
C THR A 234 -17.16 -12.10 -12.50
N ILE A 235 -18.25 -11.61 -13.08
CA ILE A 235 -19.47 -11.25 -12.35
C ILE A 235 -20.06 -12.49 -11.66
N LEU A 236 -20.13 -13.63 -12.35
CA LEU A 236 -20.66 -14.87 -11.77
C LEU A 236 -19.84 -15.35 -10.56
N ARG A 237 -18.51 -15.31 -10.67
CA ARG A 237 -17.60 -15.64 -9.55
C ARG A 237 -17.76 -14.68 -8.37
N HIS A 238 -17.95 -13.40 -8.67
CA HIS A 238 -18.21 -12.40 -7.64
C HIS A 238 -19.55 -12.66 -6.92
N LEU A 239 -20.62 -12.96 -7.64
CA LEU A 239 -21.90 -13.34 -7.04
C LEU A 239 -21.78 -14.59 -6.17
N ALA A 240 -21.04 -15.61 -6.59
CA ALA A 240 -20.76 -16.79 -5.78
C ALA A 240 -20.00 -16.43 -4.49
N LEU A 241 -19.00 -15.53 -4.59
CA LEU A 241 -18.29 -15.01 -3.43
C LEU A 241 -19.24 -14.28 -2.47
N LEU A 242 -20.09 -13.38 -3.00
CA LEU A 242 -21.07 -12.64 -2.19
C LEU A 242 -22.00 -13.58 -1.42
N THR A 243 -22.48 -14.64 -2.08
CA THR A 243 -23.32 -15.66 -1.43
C THR A 243 -22.56 -16.30 -0.26
N GLY A 244 -21.33 -16.75 -0.46
CA GLY A 244 -20.51 -17.35 0.59
C GLY A 244 -20.22 -16.39 1.76
N GLN A 245 -19.91 -15.12 1.47
CA GLN A 245 -19.66 -14.12 2.51
C GLN A 245 -20.92 -13.74 3.30
N THR A 246 -22.06 -13.66 2.60
CA THR A 246 -23.36 -13.42 3.24
C THR A 246 -23.73 -14.55 4.20
N LEU A 247 -23.51 -15.80 3.82
CA LEU A 247 -23.70 -16.96 4.68
C LEU A 247 -22.73 -16.93 5.88
N ALA A 248 -21.49 -16.55 5.67
CA ALA A 248 -20.48 -16.42 6.73
C ALA A 248 -20.77 -15.25 7.70
N ALA A 249 -21.52 -14.24 7.30
CA ALA A 249 -21.93 -13.12 8.14
C ALA A 249 -23.10 -13.48 9.09
N LEU A 250 -23.89 -14.52 8.77
CA LEU A 250 -25.04 -14.96 9.58
C LEU A 250 -24.69 -15.24 11.03
N PRO A 251 -23.73 -16.14 11.35
CA PRO A 251 -23.42 -16.49 12.75
C PRO A 251 -22.79 -15.33 13.52
N ARG A 252 -22.34 -14.29 12.86
CA ARG A 252 -21.73 -13.07 13.44
C ARG A 252 -22.74 -11.97 13.72
N GLY A 253 -24.01 -12.16 13.38
CA GLY A 253 -25.05 -11.14 13.50
C GLY A 253 -24.86 -9.94 12.54
N GLN A 254 -24.01 -10.07 11.54
CA GLN A 254 -23.63 -8.97 10.63
C GLN A 254 -24.27 -9.06 9.24
N LEU A 255 -25.29 -9.89 9.09
CA LEU A 255 -25.97 -10.10 7.81
C LEU A 255 -26.47 -8.79 7.19
N TRP A 256 -27.26 -8.01 7.92
CA TRP A 256 -27.85 -6.79 7.40
C TRP A 256 -26.81 -5.69 7.13
N PRO A 257 -25.84 -5.39 8.03
CA PRO A 257 -24.77 -4.48 7.73
C PRO A 257 -23.98 -4.89 6.46
N HIS A 258 -23.68 -6.17 6.33
CA HIS A 258 -22.95 -6.69 5.17
C HIS A 258 -23.72 -6.48 3.86
N VAL A 259 -24.98 -6.91 3.80
CA VAL A 259 -25.84 -6.77 2.59
C VAL A 259 -26.06 -5.30 2.25
N ALA A 260 -26.37 -4.46 3.25
CA ALA A 260 -26.58 -3.04 3.04
C ALA A 260 -25.30 -2.34 2.53
N GLY A 261 -24.13 -2.72 3.06
CA GLY A 261 -22.83 -2.23 2.60
C GLY A 261 -22.59 -2.58 1.13
N ARG A 262 -22.82 -3.83 0.73
CA ARG A 262 -22.67 -4.27 -0.67
C ARG A 262 -23.57 -3.48 -1.62
N LEU A 263 -24.85 -3.31 -1.28
CA LEU A 263 -25.78 -2.51 -2.08
C LEU A 263 -25.36 -1.03 -2.18
N ALA A 264 -24.87 -0.45 -1.08
CA ALA A 264 -24.37 0.92 -1.08
C ALA A 264 -23.10 1.07 -1.94
N GLY A 265 -22.18 0.11 -1.88
CA GLY A 265 -20.99 0.07 -2.71
C GLY A 265 -21.29 -0.01 -4.19
N TRP A 266 -22.22 -0.86 -4.58
CA TRP A 266 -22.68 -1.00 -5.95
C TRP A 266 -23.32 0.30 -6.50
N ARG A 267 -24.23 0.91 -5.74
CA ARG A 267 -24.86 2.19 -6.12
C ARG A 267 -23.84 3.32 -6.25
N GLY A 268 -22.89 3.42 -5.33
CA GLY A 268 -21.84 4.42 -5.35
C GLY A 268 -20.92 4.28 -6.58
N SER A 269 -20.63 3.05 -7.00
CA SER A 269 -19.80 2.77 -8.19
C SER A 269 -20.50 3.13 -9.51
N ALA A 270 -21.82 3.07 -9.56
CA ALA A 270 -22.59 3.49 -10.73
C ALA A 270 -22.57 5.02 -10.90
N ALA A 271 -22.48 5.77 -9.80
CA ALA A 271 -22.45 7.24 -9.78
C ALA A 271 -21.06 7.81 -10.12
N THR A 272 -19.98 7.13 -9.72
CA THR A 272 -18.60 7.50 -10.05
C THR A 272 -18.16 6.94 -11.39
N GLY A 273 -18.91 7.26 -12.46
CA GLY A 273 -18.65 6.75 -13.80
C GLY A 273 -17.16 6.74 -14.14
N LEU A 274 -16.66 5.56 -14.53
CA LEU A 274 -15.37 5.24 -15.16
C LEU A 274 -14.37 6.40 -15.17
N VAL A 275 -13.31 6.32 -14.37
CA VAL A 275 -12.12 7.13 -14.61
C VAL A 275 -11.74 6.90 -16.07
N LYS A 276 -12.07 7.88 -16.93
CA LYS A 276 -11.81 7.85 -18.35
C LYS A 276 -10.34 7.56 -18.58
N ASN A 277 -10.09 6.65 -19.48
CA ASN A 277 -8.80 6.22 -20.00
C ASN A 277 -7.91 7.45 -20.32
N ASN A 278 -7.03 7.83 -19.40
CA ASN A 278 -6.18 9.02 -19.55
C ASN A 278 -4.96 8.69 -20.44
N GLY A 279 -5.18 8.62 -21.75
CA GLY A 279 -4.10 8.59 -22.73
C GLY A 279 -3.15 9.78 -22.60
N THR A 280 -3.65 10.94 -22.19
CA THR A 280 -2.89 12.16 -21.88
C THR A 280 -1.98 12.04 -20.66
N LEU A 281 -2.37 11.27 -19.65
CA LEU A 281 -1.52 11.05 -18.45
C LEU A 281 -0.29 10.20 -18.80
N ARG A 282 -0.45 9.19 -19.68
CA ARG A 282 0.67 8.35 -20.15
C ARG A 282 1.74 9.15 -20.88
N SER A 283 1.35 10.16 -21.67
CA SER A 283 2.31 11.02 -22.38
C SER A 283 3.04 11.98 -21.45
N ALA A 284 2.35 12.58 -20.48
CA ALA A 284 2.94 13.50 -19.51
C ALA A 284 3.93 12.79 -18.56
N ILE A 285 3.57 11.59 -18.07
CA ILE A 285 4.45 10.79 -17.20
C ILE A 285 5.67 10.30 -17.99
N ARG A 286 5.52 9.86 -19.26
CA ARG A 286 6.65 9.48 -20.12
C ARG A 286 7.58 10.65 -20.40
N GLN A 287 7.08 11.85 -20.63
CA GLN A 287 7.92 13.03 -20.85
C GLN A 287 8.77 13.37 -19.62
N ASN A 288 8.18 13.38 -18.41
CA ASN A 288 8.92 13.65 -17.18
C ASN A 288 9.95 12.57 -16.81
N THR A 289 9.78 11.32 -17.25
CA THR A 289 10.74 10.24 -16.99
C THR A 289 11.80 10.13 -18.06
N CYS A 290 11.54 10.52 -19.33
CA CYS A 290 12.53 10.56 -20.39
C CYS A 290 13.54 11.71 -20.23
N ASP A 291 13.14 12.85 -19.67
CA ASP A 291 14.07 13.99 -19.45
C ASP A 291 15.09 13.71 -18.31
N ARG A 292 14.97 12.60 -17.60
CA ARG A 292 15.92 12.14 -16.56
C ARG A 292 16.74 10.92 -17.01
N SER A 293 17.06 10.79 -18.30
CA SER A 293 18.03 9.78 -18.74
C SER A 293 19.38 10.04 -18.07
N PRO A 294 20.02 9.04 -17.46
CA PRO A 294 21.36 9.21 -16.91
C PRO A 294 22.31 9.61 -18.04
N PRO A 295 23.34 10.45 -17.77
CA PRO A 295 24.33 10.80 -18.78
C PRO A 295 24.96 9.51 -19.31
N GLU A 296 25.05 9.39 -20.62
CA GLU A 296 25.69 8.28 -21.32
C GLU A 296 27.05 7.98 -20.68
N ALA A 297 27.16 6.83 -20.03
CA ALA A 297 28.44 6.30 -19.63
C ALA A 297 29.20 5.94 -20.91
N SER A 298 30.10 6.82 -21.34
CA SER A 298 31.04 6.54 -22.41
C SER A 298 31.94 5.38 -22.00
N TYR A 299 31.63 4.20 -22.46
CA TYR A 299 32.55 3.05 -22.42
C TYR A 299 33.70 3.34 -23.39
N ILE A 300 34.78 3.90 -22.86
CA ILE A 300 36.06 3.87 -23.57
C ILE A 300 36.65 2.48 -23.41
N ALA A 301 36.46 1.67 -24.43
CA ALA A 301 37.24 0.47 -24.62
C ALA A 301 38.69 0.88 -24.85
N LYS A 302 39.58 0.69 -23.90
CA LYS A 302 41.03 0.64 -24.14
C LYS A 302 41.41 -0.81 -24.38
N ALA A 303 41.64 -1.13 -25.65
CA ALA A 303 42.47 -2.23 -26.04
C ALA A 303 43.93 -1.91 -25.69
N GLY A 304 44.64 -2.89 -25.11
CA GLY A 304 46.05 -2.86 -24.77
C GLY A 304 46.38 -4.13 -24.05
#